data_3c90c41f437548ebe3de81960c628ff7
#
_entry.id   3c90c41f437548ebe3de81960c628ff7
#
_cell.length_a   1.000
_cell.length_b   1.000
_cell.length_c   1.000
_cell.angle_alpha   90.00
_cell.angle_beta   90.00
_cell.angle_gamma   90.00
#
_symmetry.space_group_name_H-M   'P 1'
#
loop_
_entity.id
_entity.type
_entity.pdbx_description
1 polymer ?
#
loop_
_entity_poly.entity_id
_entity_poly.type
_entity_poly.pdbx_seq_one_letter_code
_entity_poly.pdbx_strand_id
1 'polypeptide(L)'
;MNEQDRKLYDEITSKYKQLAELRKPWESTWKDIARFVNPKRVEWDSEPGTQEARRATEVYSSTAISALDLMCNGLIGYLVSRTTPWIRLKAEDTQLMQYSEVRQYFQDVEEQLYSEFNRSNFYDIMSELFHDAGSTGTACAHIDEDVGRERVNFTARHPKEMYLADDRYGVVDTVYRRYTMTVKQIIEEFSEKNGDGGGNMLDEAWIDENKERPFKKFSVIHAVYPREKRDQSKDDNRNKKYASVYILEGQQRVLRNSGIDELCDIVWRWDKNTDEVYGRSPAWAALADIMRDNRIAKDLMRLGEYTVNPAVQYPGRIEYRLSLMPGGKNPYRDPNELIQPIKLGDYPVGNDRELRLTEAIKDAFFVDFFLGLQEISKTMTVPEVMERQSEKATVLSAAVGRINSELLDPMITKTFEVATDAGRMPIPPDVLLEYGARVKIEYIGPLA
;
A
#
# COMPACT_ATOMS: atom_id res chain seq x y z
N MET A 1 -25.63 -5.95 26.56
CA MET A 1 -24.92 -6.97 25.76
C MET A 1 -25.31 -8.35 26.27
N ASN A 2 -25.69 -9.27 25.41
CA ASN A 2 -26.02 -10.63 25.81
C ASN A 2 -24.74 -11.48 26.02
N GLU A 3 -24.87 -12.67 26.60
CA GLU A 3 -23.71 -13.55 26.91
C GLU A 3 -23.00 -14.04 25.63
N GLN A 4 -23.72 -14.20 24.54
CA GLN A 4 -23.17 -14.63 23.25
C GLN A 4 -22.29 -13.55 22.63
N ASP A 5 -22.73 -12.28 22.65
CA ASP A 5 -21.96 -11.15 22.12
C ASP A 5 -20.69 -10.91 22.93
N ARG A 6 -20.75 -11.15 24.25
CA ARG A 6 -19.57 -11.05 25.10
C ARG A 6 -18.54 -12.12 24.74
N LYS A 7 -18.96 -13.37 24.55
CA LYS A 7 -18.08 -14.46 24.13
C LYS A 7 -17.45 -14.16 22.76
N LEU A 8 -18.24 -13.65 21.81
CA LEU A 8 -17.76 -13.26 20.48
C LEU A 8 -16.73 -12.11 20.57
N TYR A 9 -16.99 -11.09 21.37
CA TYR A 9 -16.06 -10.00 21.62
C TYR A 9 -14.73 -10.49 22.18
N ASP A 10 -14.77 -11.35 23.20
CA ASP A 10 -13.58 -11.89 23.85
C ASP A 10 -12.78 -12.77 22.88
N GLU A 11 -13.45 -13.58 22.05
CA GLU A 11 -12.84 -14.41 21.02
C GLU A 11 -12.10 -13.54 19.98
N ILE A 12 -12.77 -12.53 19.41
CA ILE A 12 -12.17 -11.65 18.40
C ILE A 12 -10.98 -10.88 18.99
N THR A 13 -11.13 -10.36 20.20
CA THR A 13 -10.06 -9.62 20.87
C THR A 13 -8.85 -10.53 21.15
N SER A 14 -9.08 -11.79 21.53
CA SER A 14 -8.02 -12.77 21.75
C SER A 14 -7.28 -13.11 20.46
N LYS A 15 -8.00 -13.40 19.37
CA LYS A 15 -7.42 -13.69 18.04
C LYS A 15 -6.65 -12.47 17.51
N TYR A 16 -7.22 -11.27 17.65
CA TYR A 16 -6.52 -10.03 17.27
C TYR A 16 -5.18 -9.88 18.00
N LYS A 17 -5.14 -10.12 19.32
CA LYS A 17 -3.89 -10.03 20.10
C LYS A 17 -2.84 -11.05 19.63
N GLN A 18 -3.25 -12.25 19.27
CA GLN A 18 -2.34 -13.27 18.72
C GLN A 18 -1.76 -12.80 17.37
N LEU A 19 -2.59 -12.28 16.45
CA LEU A 19 -2.12 -11.74 15.19
C LEU A 19 -1.20 -10.53 15.38
N ALA A 20 -1.47 -9.68 16.37
CA ALA A 20 -0.62 -8.53 16.69
C ALA A 20 0.76 -8.97 17.18
N GLU A 21 0.86 -10.02 18.02
CA GLU A 21 2.15 -10.57 18.44
C GLU A 21 2.93 -11.19 17.28
N LEU A 22 2.27 -11.89 16.36
CA LEU A 22 2.90 -12.44 15.15
C LEU A 22 3.43 -11.35 14.21
N ARG A 23 2.77 -10.20 14.14
CA ARG A 23 3.19 -9.06 13.30
C ARG A 23 4.31 -8.23 13.92
N LYS A 24 4.44 -8.21 15.22
CA LYS A 24 5.38 -7.35 15.97
C LYS A 24 6.84 -7.37 15.48
N PRO A 25 7.43 -8.51 15.08
CA PRO A 25 8.79 -8.53 14.52
C PRO A 25 8.96 -7.71 13.24
N TRP A 26 7.89 -7.56 12.44
CA TRP A 26 7.90 -6.82 11.18
C TRP A 26 7.85 -5.30 11.39
N GLU A 27 7.18 -4.85 12.44
CA GLU A 27 6.88 -3.43 12.67
C GLU A 27 8.12 -2.57 12.81
N SER A 28 9.20 -3.09 13.43
CA SER A 28 10.45 -2.31 13.58
C SER A 28 11.08 -1.97 12.24
N THR A 29 11.12 -2.94 11.32
CA THR A 29 11.66 -2.73 9.97
C THR A 29 10.75 -1.82 9.13
N TRP A 30 9.42 -2.01 9.23
CA TRP A 30 8.48 -1.14 8.54
C TRP A 30 8.55 0.32 8.99
N LYS A 31 8.81 0.57 10.29
CA LYS A 31 9.05 1.92 10.80
C LYS A 31 10.28 2.59 10.18
N ASP A 32 11.37 1.84 10.07
CA ASP A 32 12.59 2.35 9.43
C ASP A 32 12.36 2.59 7.93
N ILE A 33 11.69 1.67 7.23
CA ILE A 33 11.33 1.84 5.82
C ILE A 33 10.42 3.07 5.63
N ALA A 34 9.39 3.21 6.44
CA ALA A 34 8.50 4.37 6.37
C ALA A 34 9.26 5.68 6.60
N ARG A 35 10.25 5.69 7.52
CA ARG A 35 11.07 6.87 7.80
C ARG A 35 11.95 7.29 6.62
N PHE A 36 12.63 6.34 5.98
CA PHE A 36 13.68 6.63 4.99
C PHE A 36 13.22 6.48 3.53
N VAL A 37 12.18 5.70 3.26
CA VAL A 37 11.73 5.35 1.90
C VAL A 37 10.36 5.93 1.58
N ASN A 38 9.39 5.85 2.51
CA ASN A 38 8.03 6.33 2.28
C ASN A 38 7.56 7.27 3.40
N PRO A 39 8.08 8.51 3.46
CA PRO A 39 7.74 9.46 4.53
C PRO A 39 6.24 9.83 4.60
N LYS A 40 5.48 9.58 3.54
CA LYS A 40 4.01 9.74 3.52
C LYS A 40 3.31 8.77 4.49
N ARG A 41 3.98 7.66 4.85
CA ARG A 41 3.48 6.58 5.72
C ARG A 41 4.20 6.50 7.09
N VAL A 42 4.81 7.59 7.57
CA VAL A 42 5.59 7.62 8.84
C VAL A 42 4.74 7.41 10.11
N GLU A 43 3.42 7.40 10.00
CA GLU A 43 2.50 7.35 11.14
C GLU A 43 2.44 6.00 11.91
N TRP A 44 3.47 5.15 11.81
CA TRP A 44 3.51 3.84 12.50
C TRP A 44 3.51 3.93 14.02
N ASP A 45 4.07 5.00 14.60
CA ASP A 45 4.17 5.21 16.04
C ASP A 45 2.99 6.00 16.63
N SER A 46 2.14 6.61 15.79
CA SER A 46 0.98 7.36 16.24
C SER A 46 -0.22 6.45 16.45
N GLU A 47 -1.10 6.83 17.38
CA GLU A 47 -2.42 6.21 17.52
C GLU A 47 -3.18 6.28 16.19
N PRO A 48 -3.95 5.24 15.80
CA PRO A 48 -4.75 5.29 14.60
C PRO A 48 -5.61 6.56 14.54
N GLY A 49 -5.56 7.28 13.43
CA GLY A 49 -6.34 8.51 13.23
C GLY A 49 -5.74 9.79 13.81
N THR A 50 -4.51 9.77 14.33
CA THR A 50 -3.78 10.98 14.66
C THR A 50 -3.12 11.50 13.39
N GLN A 51 -3.56 12.65 12.89
CA GLN A 51 -2.90 13.34 11.77
C GLN A 51 -1.72 14.14 12.31
N GLU A 52 -0.57 13.51 12.44
CA GLU A 52 0.69 14.22 12.72
C GLU A 52 1.41 14.45 11.40
N ALA A 53 1.49 15.70 10.96
CA ALA A 53 2.36 16.12 9.88
C ALA A 53 3.82 16.11 10.38
N ARG A 54 4.40 14.93 10.58
CA ARG A 54 5.83 14.81 10.94
C ARG A 54 6.67 15.18 9.72
N ARG A 55 7.51 16.18 9.87
CA ARG A 55 8.54 16.48 8.87
C ARG A 55 9.58 15.37 8.89
N ALA A 56 9.99 14.92 7.71
CA ALA A 56 11.11 13.99 7.55
C ALA A 56 12.46 14.71 7.87
N THR A 57 12.63 15.12 9.12
CA THR A 57 13.80 15.92 9.57
C THR A 57 15.11 15.11 9.59
N GLU A 58 15.02 13.80 9.44
CA GLU A 58 16.18 12.89 9.52
C GLU A 58 16.54 12.29 8.16
N VAL A 59 15.87 12.70 7.09
CA VAL A 59 16.15 12.25 5.71
C VAL A 59 17.12 13.25 5.08
N TYR A 60 18.34 12.82 4.87
CA TYR A 60 19.43 13.60 4.24
C TYR A 60 19.65 13.20 2.78
N SER A 61 19.25 11.99 2.38
CA SER A 61 19.26 11.52 1.00
C SER A 61 17.84 11.22 0.52
N SER A 62 17.46 11.72 -0.66
CA SER A 62 16.17 11.45 -1.29
C SER A 62 16.22 10.30 -2.31
N THR A 63 17.35 9.63 -2.46
CA THR A 63 17.58 8.58 -3.47
C THR A 63 16.51 7.49 -3.41
N ALA A 64 16.26 6.92 -2.21
CA ALA A 64 15.29 5.85 -2.04
C ALA A 64 13.84 6.29 -2.28
N ILE A 65 13.49 7.52 -1.87
CA ILE A 65 12.15 8.08 -2.10
C ILE A 65 11.90 8.24 -3.59
N SER A 66 12.85 8.83 -4.32
CA SER A 66 12.74 9.03 -5.76
C SER A 66 12.74 7.70 -6.53
N ALA A 67 13.52 6.72 -6.07
CA ALA A 67 13.56 5.39 -6.67
C ALA A 67 12.23 4.64 -6.50
N LEU A 68 11.61 4.71 -5.30
CA LEU A 68 10.29 4.15 -5.06
C LEU A 68 9.21 4.83 -5.93
N ASP A 69 9.18 6.17 -5.97
CA ASP A 69 8.21 6.92 -6.79
C ASP A 69 8.35 6.55 -8.27
N LEU A 70 9.58 6.40 -8.80
CA LEU A 70 9.81 6.04 -10.20
C LEU A 70 9.37 4.61 -10.49
N MET A 71 9.68 3.65 -9.62
CA MET A 71 9.22 2.26 -9.74
C MET A 71 7.70 2.20 -9.75
N CYS A 72 7.02 2.86 -8.82
CA CYS A 72 5.56 2.85 -8.73
C CYS A 72 4.91 3.47 -9.96
N ASN A 73 5.40 4.61 -10.43
CA ASN A 73 4.92 5.26 -11.65
C ASN A 73 5.16 4.39 -12.90
N GLY A 74 6.29 3.69 -12.95
CA GLY A 74 6.60 2.72 -13.99
C GLY A 74 5.59 1.57 -13.99
N LEU A 75 5.32 0.95 -12.85
CA LEU A 75 4.34 -0.13 -12.72
C LEU A 75 2.93 0.33 -13.16
N ILE A 76 2.49 1.52 -12.73
CA ILE A 76 1.20 2.08 -13.16
C ILE A 76 1.17 2.25 -14.69
N GLY A 77 2.19 2.87 -15.26
CA GLY A 77 2.22 3.15 -16.69
C GLY A 77 2.25 1.92 -17.59
N TYR A 78 2.87 0.83 -17.14
CA TYR A 78 3.06 -0.37 -17.93
C TYR A 78 2.06 -1.51 -17.64
N LEU A 79 1.46 -1.57 -16.43
CA LEU A 79 0.51 -2.62 -16.06
C LEU A 79 -0.94 -2.16 -16.09
N VAL A 80 -1.24 -0.96 -15.60
CA VAL A 80 -2.61 -0.45 -15.40
C VAL A 80 -2.80 0.94 -16.01
N SER A 81 -2.39 1.10 -17.27
CA SER A 81 -2.50 2.38 -17.97
C SER A 81 -3.95 2.86 -18.09
N ARG A 82 -4.18 4.14 -17.77
CA ARG A 82 -5.50 4.77 -17.99
C ARG A 82 -5.83 5.02 -19.46
N THR A 83 -4.81 5.14 -20.31
CA THR A 83 -4.96 5.56 -21.69
C THR A 83 -4.96 4.43 -22.71
N THR A 84 -4.40 3.29 -22.35
CA THR A 84 -4.30 2.11 -23.20
C THR A 84 -4.99 0.92 -22.57
N PRO A 85 -5.74 0.11 -23.33
CA PRO A 85 -6.29 -1.14 -22.82
C PRO A 85 -5.17 -2.05 -22.29
N TRP A 86 -5.37 -2.63 -21.11
CA TRP A 86 -4.39 -3.48 -20.44
C TRP A 86 -4.95 -4.86 -20.07
N ILE A 87 -6.28 -5.08 -20.18
CA ILE A 87 -6.93 -6.37 -20.01
C ILE A 87 -7.72 -6.73 -21.27
N ARG A 88 -7.85 -8.05 -21.49
CA ARG A 88 -8.75 -8.67 -22.45
C ARG A 88 -9.40 -9.88 -21.80
N LEU A 89 -10.71 -10.06 -22.03
CA LEU A 89 -11.46 -11.17 -21.51
C LEU A 89 -11.70 -12.21 -22.60
N LYS A 90 -11.53 -13.48 -22.26
CA LYS A 90 -11.82 -14.61 -23.15
C LYS A 90 -12.48 -15.73 -22.37
N ALA A 91 -13.24 -16.58 -23.08
CA ALA A 91 -13.62 -17.85 -22.51
C ALA A 91 -12.38 -18.75 -22.37
N GLU A 92 -12.28 -19.52 -21.26
CA GLU A 92 -11.23 -20.52 -21.07
C GLU A 92 -11.29 -21.58 -22.19
N ASP A 93 -12.51 -21.97 -22.61
CA ASP A 93 -12.70 -22.81 -23.80
C ASP A 93 -12.67 -21.95 -25.07
N THR A 94 -11.61 -22.15 -25.86
CA THR A 94 -11.38 -21.43 -27.12
C THR A 94 -12.48 -21.70 -28.17
N GLN A 95 -13.24 -22.80 -28.07
CA GLN A 95 -14.30 -23.11 -28.99
C GLN A 95 -15.49 -22.14 -28.82
N LEU A 96 -15.76 -21.70 -27.60
CA LEU A 96 -16.82 -20.73 -27.32
C LEU A 96 -16.58 -19.38 -27.97
N MET A 97 -15.27 -19.02 -28.16
CA MET A 97 -14.90 -17.79 -28.86
C MET A 97 -15.21 -17.78 -30.37
N GLN A 98 -15.65 -18.89 -30.93
CA GLN A 98 -16.14 -18.94 -32.33
C GLN A 98 -17.53 -18.31 -32.49
N TYR A 99 -18.34 -18.33 -31.43
CA TYR A 99 -19.65 -17.69 -31.43
C TYR A 99 -19.55 -16.18 -31.40
N SER A 100 -20.22 -15.49 -32.32
CA SER A 100 -20.19 -14.02 -32.40
C SER A 100 -20.76 -13.35 -31.16
N GLU A 101 -21.83 -13.93 -30.59
CA GLU A 101 -22.51 -13.43 -29.39
C GLU A 101 -21.60 -13.47 -28.16
N VAL A 102 -20.79 -14.52 -28.02
CA VAL A 102 -19.83 -14.67 -26.92
C VAL A 102 -18.70 -13.63 -27.03
N ARG A 103 -18.18 -13.41 -28.24
CA ARG A 103 -17.16 -12.37 -28.47
C ARG A 103 -17.69 -10.98 -28.18
N GLN A 104 -18.91 -10.69 -28.64
CA GLN A 104 -19.55 -9.40 -28.39
C GLN A 104 -19.77 -9.19 -26.90
N TYR A 105 -20.28 -10.19 -26.19
CA TYR A 105 -20.47 -10.14 -24.75
C TYR A 105 -19.16 -9.79 -24.00
N PHE A 106 -18.04 -10.46 -24.31
CA PHE A 106 -16.77 -10.14 -23.66
C PHE A 106 -16.26 -8.74 -23.98
N GLN A 107 -16.46 -8.25 -25.21
CA GLN A 107 -16.15 -6.86 -25.56
C GLN A 107 -16.99 -5.86 -24.76
N ASP A 108 -18.29 -6.11 -24.66
CA ASP A 108 -19.20 -5.25 -23.89
C ASP A 108 -18.84 -5.24 -22.40
N VAL A 109 -18.45 -6.40 -21.83
CA VAL A 109 -17.97 -6.51 -20.44
C VAL A 109 -16.63 -5.75 -20.26
N GLU A 110 -15.69 -5.90 -21.19
CA GLU A 110 -14.41 -5.15 -21.16
C GLU A 110 -14.67 -3.64 -21.15
N GLU A 111 -15.49 -3.13 -22.06
CA GLU A 111 -15.84 -1.71 -22.14
C GLU A 111 -16.52 -1.22 -20.86
N GLN A 112 -17.40 -2.02 -20.29
CA GLN A 112 -18.07 -1.68 -19.03
C GLN A 112 -17.11 -1.68 -17.84
N LEU A 113 -16.19 -2.65 -17.74
CA LEU A 113 -15.15 -2.66 -16.70
C LEU A 113 -14.25 -1.42 -16.79
N TYR A 114 -13.81 -1.05 -17.99
CA TYR A 114 -13.03 0.20 -18.17
C TYR A 114 -13.85 1.44 -17.80
N SER A 115 -15.14 1.45 -18.09
CA SER A 115 -16.06 2.50 -17.67
C SER A 115 -16.13 2.60 -16.14
N GLU A 116 -16.29 1.47 -15.43
CA GLU A 116 -16.30 1.43 -13.96
C GLU A 116 -14.95 1.91 -13.38
N PHE A 117 -13.81 1.46 -13.90
CA PHE A 117 -12.49 1.92 -13.46
C PHE A 117 -12.30 3.43 -13.67
N ASN A 118 -12.74 3.98 -14.81
CA ASN A 118 -12.62 5.41 -15.12
C ASN A 118 -13.55 6.30 -14.29
N ARG A 119 -14.75 5.80 -13.93
CA ARG A 119 -15.72 6.52 -13.07
C ARG A 119 -15.35 6.45 -11.59
N SER A 120 -14.59 5.44 -11.20
CA SER A 120 -14.14 5.21 -9.83
C SER A 120 -12.83 5.93 -9.54
N ASN A 121 -12.30 5.68 -8.34
CA ASN A 121 -10.99 6.12 -7.89
C ASN A 121 -9.89 5.04 -8.09
N PHE A 122 -10.12 4.05 -8.97
CA PHE A 122 -9.23 2.91 -9.17
C PHE A 122 -7.77 3.34 -9.42
N TYR A 123 -7.52 4.20 -10.40
CA TYR A 123 -6.16 4.60 -10.78
C TYR A 123 -5.42 5.38 -9.68
N ASP A 124 -6.16 6.16 -8.88
CA ASP A 124 -5.58 6.90 -7.76
C ASP A 124 -5.11 5.94 -6.66
N ILE A 125 -5.96 4.94 -6.35
CA ILE A 125 -5.66 3.92 -5.33
C ILE A 125 -4.53 2.99 -5.76
N MET A 126 -4.42 2.64 -7.06
CA MET A 126 -3.31 1.83 -7.55
C MET A 126 -1.96 2.45 -7.23
N SER A 127 -1.84 3.78 -7.31
CA SER A 127 -0.62 4.47 -6.89
C SER A 127 -0.29 4.23 -5.40
N GLU A 128 -1.29 4.32 -4.52
CA GLU A 128 -1.08 4.06 -3.10
C GLU A 128 -0.71 2.60 -2.83
N LEU A 129 -1.37 1.65 -3.48
CA LEU A 129 -1.09 0.22 -3.32
C LEU A 129 0.33 -0.16 -3.76
N PHE A 130 0.80 0.38 -4.90
CA PHE A 130 2.17 0.15 -5.34
C PHE A 130 3.21 0.77 -4.39
N HIS A 131 2.95 1.96 -3.84
CA HIS A 131 3.81 2.56 -2.83
C HIS A 131 3.82 1.73 -1.53
N ASP A 132 2.68 1.22 -1.10
CA ASP A 132 2.60 0.39 0.10
C ASP A 132 3.35 -0.93 -0.10
N ALA A 133 3.13 -1.66 -1.20
CA ALA A 133 3.84 -2.91 -1.47
C ALA A 133 5.33 -2.69 -1.76
N GLY A 134 5.70 -1.64 -2.49
CA GLY A 134 7.11 -1.30 -2.76
C GLY A 134 7.88 -0.90 -1.50
N SER A 135 7.20 -0.32 -0.50
CA SER A 135 7.80 0.05 0.78
C SER A 135 7.69 -1.05 1.83
N THR A 136 6.50 -1.50 2.20
CA THR A 136 6.29 -2.46 3.30
C THR A 136 6.25 -3.91 2.85
N GLY A 137 6.13 -4.17 1.55
CA GLY A 137 6.02 -5.51 0.96
C GLY A 137 4.60 -6.05 0.91
N THR A 138 3.63 -5.40 1.55
CA THR A 138 2.23 -5.82 1.59
C THR A 138 1.32 -4.63 1.37
N ALA A 139 0.37 -4.77 0.47
CA ALA A 139 -0.69 -3.79 0.23
C ALA A 139 -2.06 -4.44 0.40
N CYS A 140 -3.06 -3.67 0.79
CA CYS A 140 -4.42 -4.13 0.93
C CYS A 140 -5.39 -3.14 0.29
N ALA A 141 -6.18 -3.62 -0.66
CA ALA A 141 -7.29 -2.92 -1.27
C ALA A 141 -8.61 -3.43 -0.69
N HIS A 142 -9.52 -2.53 -0.40
CA HIS A 142 -10.92 -2.85 -0.09
C HIS A 142 -11.82 -2.34 -1.21
N ILE A 143 -12.76 -3.18 -1.62
CA ILE A 143 -13.68 -2.88 -2.71
C ILE A 143 -15.10 -2.97 -2.16
N ASP A 144 -15.84 -1.89 -2.34
CA ASP A 144 -17.25 -1.78 -1.94
C ASP A 144 -18.05 -1.01 -3.00
N GLU A 145 -19.35 -0.96 -2.84
CA GLU A 145 -20.20 -0.14 -3.67
C GLU A 145 -20.47 1.22 -3.00
N ASP A 146 -20.20 2.32 -3.70
CA ASP A 146 -20.70 3.65 -3.34
C ASP A 146 -22.11 3.82 -3.93
N VAL A 147 -23.11 3.31 -3.19
CA VAL A 147 -24.53 3.36 -3.60
C VAL A 147 -24.99 4.78 -3.89
N GLY A 148 -24.50 5.76 -3.15
CA GLY A 148 -24.87 7.17 -3.33
C GLY A 148 -24.41 7.79 -4.64
N ARG A 149 -23.37 7.23 -5.26
CA ARG A 149 -22.78 7.69 -6.53
C ARG A 149 -22.87 6.64 -7.64
N GLU A 150 -23.51 5.52 -7.38
CA GLU A 150 -23.70 4.41 -8.34
C GLU A 150 -22.40 3.98 -9.02
N ARG A 151 -21.36 3.77 -8.22
CA ARG A 151 -20.03 3.38 -8.71
C ARG A 151 -19.35 2.42 -7.75
N VAL A 152 -18.36 1.70 -8.26
CA VAL A 152 -17.43 0.92 -7.43
C VAL A 152 -16.48 1.88 -6.72
N ASN A 153 -16.23 1.66 -5.44
CA ASN A 153 -15.31 2.42 -4.63
C ASN A 153 -14.15 1.55 -4.18
N PHE A 154 -12.93 2.05 -4.35
CA PHE A 154 -11.69 1.38 -3.95
C PHE A 154 -11.07 2.14 -2.80
N THR A 155 -10.59 1.44 -1.78
CA THR A 155 -9.94 2.04 -0.62
C THR A 155 -8.62 1.33 -0.34
N ALA A 156 -7.50 2.05 -0.41
CA ALA A 156 -6.23 1.51 0.07
C ALA A 156 -6.22 1.53 1.61
N ARG A 157 -6.07 0.35 2.21
CA ARG A 157 -5.97 0.20 3.66
C ARG A 157 -4.52 0.23 4.08
N HIS A 158 -4.17 1.14 4.99
CA HIS A 158 -2.80 1.27 5.46
C HIS A 158 -2.32 -0.04 6.11
N PRO A 159 -1.13 -0.58 5.74
CA PRO A 159 -0.61 -1.83 6.29
C PRO A 159 -0.53 -1.85 7.83
N LYS A 160 -0.35 -0.70 8.47
CA LYS A 160 -0.39 -0.52 9.92
C LYS A 160 -1.70 -1.02 10.55
N GLU A 161 -2.83 -0.85 9.86
CA GLU A 161 -4.15 -1.22 10.36
C GLU A 161 -4.46 -2.71 10.17
N MET A 162 -3.68 -3.41 9.33
CA MET A 162 -3.98 -4.75 8.85
C MET A 162 -3.24 -5.83 9.62
N TYR A 163 -3.97 -6.86 10.05
CA TYR A 163 -3.46 -8.06 10.74
C TYR A 163 -3.98 -9.26 9.97
N LEU A 164 -3.07 -10.01 9.40
CA LEU A 164 -3.37 -11.02 8.38
C LEU A 164 -3.04 -12.42 8.90
N ALA A 165 -3.80 -13.41 8.44
CA ALA A 165 -3.42 -14.81 8.47
C ALA A 165 -3.76 -15.46 7.14
N ASP A 166 -3.04 -16.51 6.79
CA ASP A 166 -3.23 -17.29 5.58
C ASP A 166 -3.70 -18.73 5.89
N ASP A 167 -4.26 -19.33 4.87
CA ASP A 167 -4.66 -20.74 4.91
C ASP A 167 -3.44 -21.66 4.72
N ARG A 168 -3.66 -22.98 4.73
CA ARG A 168 -2.61 -23.99 4.50
C ARG A 168 -1.90 -23.91 3.13
N TYR A 169 -2.50 -23.19 2.19
CA TYR A 169 -1.94 -22.97 0.84
C TYR A 169 -1.23 -21.62 0.72
N GLY A 170 -1.20 -20.85 1.80
CA GLY A 170 -0.57 -19.53 1.84
C GLY A 170 -1.38 -18.42 1.19
N VAL A 171 -2.69 -18.62 1.00
CA VAL A 171 -3.62 -17.60 0.56
C VAL A 171 -4.21 -16.90 1.77
N VAL A 172 -4.23 -15.57 1.78
CA VAL A 172 -4.82 -14.80 2.89
C VAL A 172 -6.32 -15.03 2.92
N ASP A 173 -6.80 -15.60 4.01
CA ASP A 173 -8.23 -15.89 4.24
C ASP A 173 -8.79 -15.17 5.47
N THR A 174 -7.91 -14.62 6.30
CA THR A 174 -8.26 -13.95 7.55
C THR A 174 -7.66 -12.57 7.60
N VAL A 175 -8.53 -11.57 7.75
CA VAL A 175 -8.16 -10.16 7.74
C VAL A 175 -8.78 -9.47 8.95
N TYR A 176 -7.95 -8.96 9.84
CA TYR A 176 -8.36 -8.11 10.95
C TYR A 176 -7.86 -6.69 10.69
N ARG A 177 -8.74 -5.72 10.76
CA ARG A 177 -8.40 -4.30 10.62
C ARG A 177 -8.68 -3.57 11.91
N ARG A 178 -7.66 -2.91 12.49
CA ARG A 178 -7.80 -2.01 13.63
C ARG A 178 -7.64 -0.57 13.16
N TYR A 179 -8.69 0.23 13.27
CA TYR A 179 -8.72 1.62 12.81
C TYR A 179 -9.59 2.47 13.71
N THR A 180 -9.60 3.79 13.51
CA THR A 180 -10.43 4.70 14.30
C THR A 180 -11.58 5.25 13.48
N MET A 181 -12.74 5.31 14.12
CA MET A 181 -13.94 5.99 13.59
C MET A 181 -14.39 7.09 14.53
N THR A 182 -14.93 8.16 13.97
CA THR A 182 -15.61 9.20 14.75
C THR A 182 -17.01 8.71 15.17
N VAL A 183 -17.56 9.28 16.24
CA VAL A 183 -18.94 8.99 16.67
C VAL A 183 -19.92 9.15 15.53
N LYS A 184 -19.77 10.23 14.73
CA LYS A 184 -20.62 10.47 13.58
C LYS A 184 -20.60 9.30 12.60
N GLN A 185 -19.40 8.83 12.21
CA GLN A 185 -19.22 7.68 11.30
C GLN A 185 -19.79 6.39 11.89
N ILE A 186 -19.59 6.14 13.18
CA ILE A 186 -20.14 4.95 13.85
C ILE A 186 -21.67 4.96 13.82
N ILE A 187 -22.29 6.10 14.07
CA ILE A 187 -23.75 6.22 14.03
C ILE A 187 -24.27 6.06 12.60
N GLU A 188 -23.62 6.70 11.63
CA GLU A 188 -24.00 6.58 10.20
C GLU A 188 -23.90 5.14 9.69
N GLU A 189 -22.87 4.41 10.09
CA GLU A 189 -22.60 3.04 9.60
C GLU A 189 -23.39 1.96 10.34
N PHE A 190 -23.59 2.09 11.67
CA PHE A 190 -24.13 1.03 12.53
C PHE A 190 -25.49 1.33 13.16
N SER A 191 -26.13 2.47 12.85
CA SER A 191 -27.49 2.72 13.34
C SER A 191 -28.51 1.90 12.54
N GLU A 192 -29.61 1.45 13.19
CA GLU A 192 -30.68 0.65 12.57
C GLU A 192 -31.34 1.31 11.35
N LYS A 193 -31.17 2.64 11.19
CA LYS A 193 -31.78 3.42 10.10
C LYS A 193 -31.19 3.15 8.71
N ASN A 194 -29.99 2.61 8.63
CA ASN A 194 -29.35 2.26 7.36
C ASN A 194 -29.57 0.79 6.99
N GLY A 195 -30.75 0.41 6.95
CA GLY A 195 -31.58 -0.66 6.44
C GLY A 195 -31.02 -1.93 5.78
N ASP A 196 -29.78 -2.34 6.01
CA ASP A 196 -29.22 -3.55 5.39
C ASP A 196 -29.57 -4.87 6.11
N GLY A 197 -30.50 -4.88 7.06
CA GLY A 197 -30.91 -6.12 7.75
C GLY A 197 -29.76 -6.93 8.38
N GLY A 198 -28.56 -6.43 8.36
CA GLY A 198 -27.29 -7.09 8.61
C GLY A 198 -26.86 -7.16 10.06
N GLY A 199 -27.79 -7.18 11.03
CA GLY A 199 -27.43 -7.43 12.42
C GLY A 199 -26.67 -6.29 13.11
N ASN A 200 -26.99 -5.05 12.78
CA ASN A 200 -26.49 -3.86 13.52
C ASN A 200 -26.93 -3.94 14.98
N MET A 201 -25.98 -3.72 15.89
CA MET A 201 -26.15 -3.94 17.35
C MET A 201 -25.87 -2.65 18.16
N LEU A 202 -25.80 -1.51 17.52
CA LEU A 202 -25.57 -0.23 18.19
C LEU A 202 -26.86 0.18 18.90
N ASP A 203 -26.85 0.29 20.23
CA ASP A 203 -28.00 0.65 21.01
C ASP A 203 -28.21 2.19 21.08
N GLU A 204 -29.48 2.60 21.23
CA GLU A 204 -29.87 4.02 21.35
C GLU A 204 -29.21 4.70 22.55
N ALA A 205 -28.98 3.97 23.64
CA ALA A 205 -28.34 4.52 24.85
C ALA A 205 -26.91 4.97 24.56
N TRP A 206 -26.14 4.22 23.76
CA TRP A 206 -24.79 4.62 23.35
C TRP A 206 -24.83 5.86 22.43
N ILE A 207 -25.80 5.90 21.52
CA ILE A 207 -25.98 7.04 20.63
C ILE A 207 -26.27 8.30 21.44
N ASP A 208 -27.19 8.23 22.38
CA ASP A 208 -27.58 9.37 23.21
C ASP A 208 -26.45 9.89 24.10
N GLU A 209 -25.61 8.99 24.61
CA GLU A 209 -24.43 9.35 25.43
C GLU A 209 -23.35 10.08 24.62
N ASN A 210 -23.18 9.73 23.34
CA ASN A 210 -22.05 10.20 22.53
C ASN A 210 -22.42 11.22 21.45
N LYS A 211 -23.69 11.41 21.09
CA LYS A 211 -24.13 12.29 19.99
C LYS A 211 -23.68 13.76 20.10
N GLU A 212 -23.45 14.24 21.32
CA GLU A 212 -22.96 15.60 21.56
C GLU A 212 -21.49 15.81 21.20
N ARG A 213 -20.74 14.70 20.97
CA ARG A 213 -19.31 14.71 20.64
C ARG A 213 -19.03 14.02 19.31
N PRO A 214 -19.54 14.52 18.17
CA PRO A 214 -19.54 13.81 16.87
C PRO A 214 -18.13 13.50 16.34
N PHE A 215 -17.11 14.28 16.73
CA PHE A 215 -15.71 14.10 16.30
C PHE A 215 -14.83 13.30 17.28
N LYS A 216 -15.40 12.85 18.41
CA LYS A 216 -14.70 11.93 19.31
C LYS A 216 -14.40 10.64 18.56
N LYS A 217 -13.18 10.17 18.67
CA LYS A 217 -12.70 8.96 17.97
C LYS A 217 -12.73 7.74 18.90
N PHE A 218 -13.11 6.62 18.33
CA PHE A 218 -13.06 5.32 18.97
C PHE A 218 -12.29 4.33 18.09
N SER A 219 -11.57 3.41 18.71
CA SER A 219 -10.91 2.32 18.01
C SER A 219 -11.91 1.20 17.72
N VAL A 220 -11.98 0.81 16.45
CA VAL A 220 -12.84 -0.27 15.95
C VAL A 220 -11.95 -1.38 15.39
N ILE A 221 -12.31 -2.63 15.69
CA ILE A 221 -11.72 -3.80 15.06
C ILE A 221 -12.78 -4.42 14.15
N HIS A 222 -12.47 -4.50 12.86
CA HIS A 222 -13.22 -5.27 11.87
C HIS A 222 -12.50 -6.58 11.65
N ALA A 223 -13.18 -7.69 11.91
CA ALA A 223 -12.65 -9.04 11.77
C ALA A 223 -13.38 -9.78 10.66
N VAL A 224 -12.64 -10.20 9.64
CA VAL A 224 -13.13 -11.06 8.56
C VAL A 224 -12.34 -12.36 8.60
N TYR A 225 -13.04 -13.49 8.75
CA TYR A 225 -12.40 -14.81 8.85
C TYR A 225 -13.35 -15.92 8.37
N PRO A 226 -12.82 -17.07 7.89
CA PRO A 226 -13.65 -18.18 7.43
C PRO A 226 -14.46 -18.78 8.60
N ARG A 227 -15.74 -19.10 8.34
CA ARG A 227 -16.59 -19.74 9.34
C ARG A 227 -16.37 -21.24 9.34
N GLU A 228 -15.99 -21.79 10.47
CA GLU A 228 -15.83 -23.24 10.66
C GLU A 228 -17.17 -24.00 10.60
N LYS A 229 -18.23 -23.38 11.13
CA LYS A 229 -19.58 -23.97 11.21
C LYS A 229 -20.56 -23.07 10.51
N ARG A 230 -21.12 -23.54 9.39
CA ARG A 230 -22.18 -22.86 8.65
C ARG A 230 -23.22 -23.87 8.19
N ASP A 231 -24.47 -23.46 8.18
CA ASP A 231 -25.57 -24.21 7.59
C ASP A 231 -25.74 -23.75 6.12
N GLN A 232 -25.25 -24.55 5.19
CA GLN A 232 -25.26 -24.23 3.76
C GLN A 232 -26.69 -24.21 3.16
N SER A 233 -27.69 -24.70 3.89
CA SER A 233 -29.10 -24.69 3.45
C SER A 233 -29.77 -23.34 3.71
N LYS A 234 -29.15 -22.44 4.46
CA LYS A 234 -29.67 -21.12 4.84
C LYS A 234 -28.88 -20.02 4.15
N ASP A 235 -29.58 -19.18 3.42
CA ASP A 235 -29.01 -18.01 2.75
C ASP A 235 -29.21 -16.75 3.62
N ASP A 236 -28.74 -16.81 4.86
CA ASP A 236 -28.72 -15.66 5.76
C ASP A 236 -27.29 -15.16 5.99
N ASN A 237 -27.13 -13.90 6.37
CA ASN A 237 -25.84 -13.28 6.61
C ASN A 237 -24.98 -14.01 7.68
N ARG A 238 -25.58 -14.84 8.52
CA ARG A 238 -24.87 -15.61 9.55
C ARG A 238 -24.33 -16.94 9.05
N ASN A 239 -24.77 -17.41 7.89
CA ASN A 239 -24.36 -18.67 7.27
C ASN A 239 -23.47 -18.49 6.05
N LYS A 240 -23.10 -17.26 5.69
CA LYS A 240 -22.13 -16.95 4.62
C LYS A 240 -20.74 -17.50 4.92
N LYS A 241 -19.92 -17.65 3.90
CA LYS A 241 -18.58 -18.30 3.96
C LYS A 241 -17.64 -17.65 4.96
N TYR A 242 -17.59 -16.32 4.98
CA TYR A 242 -16.78 -15.56 5.90
C TYR A 242 -17.64 -14.83 6.93
N ALA A 243 -17.19 -14.81 8.19
CA ALA A 243 -17.73 -13.93 9.19
C ALA A 243 -17.19 -12.51 8.96
N SER A 244 -18.05 -11.51 9.11
CA SER A 244 -17.68 -10.10 9.12
C SER A 244 -18.22 -9.47 10.39
N VAL A 245 -17.33 -9.20 11.35
CA VAL A 245 -17.71 -8.74 12.69
C VAL A 245 -17.00 -7.45 13.02
N TYR A 246 -17.76 -6.45 13.47
CA TYR A 246 -17.22 -5.16 13.94
C TYR A 246 -17.37 -5.09 15.45
N ILE A 247 -16.29 -4.77 16.15
CA ILE A 247 -16.28 -4.56 17.60
C ILE A 247 -15.70 -3.20 17.98
N LEU A 248 -16.22 -2.62 19.03
CA LEU A 248 -15.71 -1.37 19.61
C LEU A 248 -14.71 -1.69 20.71
N GLU A 249 -13.43 -1.43 20.44
CA GLU A 249 -12.33 -1.74 21.35
C GLU A 249 -12.47 -0.95 22.66
N GLY A 250 -12.24 -1.59 23.80
CA GLY A 250 -12.31 -0.96 25.12
C GLY A 250 -13.71 -0.75 25.70
N GLN A 251 -14.77 -0.91 24.91
CA GLN A 251 -16.15 -0.80 25.39
C GLN A 251 -16.90 -2.13 25.46
N GLN A 252 -16.22 -3.23 25.10
CA GLN A 252 -16.78 -4.59 25.09
C GLN A 252 -18.10 -4.69 24.28
N ARG A 253 -18.21 -3.97 23.15
CA ARG A 253 -19.42 -3.95 22.32
C ARG A 253 -19.17 -4.56 20.95
N VAL A 254 -20.13 -5.34 20.49
CA VAL A 254 -20.24 -5.77 19.09
C VAL A 254 -21.11 -4.75 18.38
N LEU A 255 -20.61 -4.18 17.28
CA LEU A 255 -21.34 -3.19 16.47
C LEU A 255 -22.16 -3.86 15.37
N ARG A 256 -21.60 -4.87 14.71
CA ARG A 256 -22.26 -5.67 13.65
C ARG A 256 -21.72 -7.09 13.67
N ASN A 257 -22.60 -8.06 13.49
CA ASN A 257 -22.25 -9.47 13.28
C ASN A 257 -22.96 -9.97 12.01
N SER A 258 -22.22 -9.96 10.91
CA SER A 258 -22.71 -10.30 9.57
C SER A 258 -21.80 -11.35 8.93
N GLY A 259 -21.97 -11.59 7.64
CA GLY A 259 -21.10 -12.45 6.83
C GLY A 259 -21.06 -11.97 5.39
N ILE A 260 -20.04 -12.43 4.70
CA ILE A 260 -19.80 -12.17 3.27
C ILE A 260 -19.43 -13.49 2.59
N ASP A 261 -19.77 -13.65 1.33
CA ASP A 261 -19.44 -14.86 0.58
C ASP A 261 -18.01 -14.83 0.06
N GLU A 262 -17.50 -13.66 -0.26
CA GLU A 262 -16.14 -13.43 -0.73
C GLU A 262 -15.46 -12.30 0.01
N LEU A 263 -14.13 -12.36 0.08
CA LEU A 263 -13.33 -11.32 0.72
C LEU A 263 -13.41 -10.03 -0.09
N CYS A 264 -13.83 -8.94 0.56
CA CYS A 264 -13.77 -7.59 0.00
C CYS A 264 -12.39 -6.95 0.17
N ASP A 265 -11.54 -7.55 1.00
CA ASP A 265 -10.17 -7.13 1.26
C ASP A 265 -9.21 -7.97 0.43
N ILE A 266 -8.62 -7.36 -0.58
CA ILE A 266 -7.64 -7.97 -1.47
C ILE A 266 -6.26 -7.63 -0.96
N VAL A 267 -5.50 -8.65 -0.58
CA VAL A 267 -4.15 -8.51 -0.04
C VAL A 267 -3.14 -8.97 -1.06
N TRP A 268 -2.25 -8.07 -1.44
CA TRP A 268 -1.15 -8.35 -2.35
C TRP A 268 0.20 -8.24 -1.64
N ARG A 269 1.10 -9.19 -1.95
CA ARG A 269 2.46 -9.28 -1.42
C ARG A 269 3.47 -9.19 -2.54
N TRP A 270 4.44 -8.29 -2.40
CA TRP A 270 5.48 -8.10 -3.42
C TRP A 270 6.31 -9.37 -3.61
N ASP A 271 6.87 -9.86 -2.53
CA ASP A 271 7.58 -11.15 -2.46
C ASP A 271 7.24 -11.85 -1.14
N LYS A 272 7.16 -13.17 -1.15
CA LYS A 272 6.73 -13.98 0.00
C LYS A 272 7.62 -15.20 0.17
N ASN A 273 8.11 -15.42 1.40
CA ASN A 273 8.66 -16.70 1.80
C ASN A 273 7.53 -17.67 2.21
N THR A 274 7.80 -18.97 2.15
CA THR A 274 6.80 -20.01 2.40
C THR A 274 6.13 -19.89 3.77
N ASP A 275 6.90 -19.53 4.79
CA ASP A 275 6.43 -19.49 6.19
C ASP A 275 6.02 -18.07 6.65
N GLU A 276 5.94 -17.11 5.74
CA GLU A 276 5.65 -15.71 6.06
C GLU A 276 4.28 -15.31 5.51
N VAL A 277 3.48 -14.65 6.33
CA VAL A 277 2.18 -14.11 5.94
C VAL A 277 2.34 -12.78 5.20
N TYR A 278 3.25 -11.93 5.68
CA TYR A 278 3.53 -10.62 5.12
C TYR A 278 4.61 -10.71 4.04
N GLY A 279 4.51 -9.85 3.03
CA GLY A 279 5.47 -9.77 1.95
C GLY A 279 6.72 -8.97 2.32
N ARG A 280 7.81 -9.20 1.57
CA ARG A 280 9.04 -8.43 1.61
C ARG A 280 9.13 -7.52 0.40
N SER A 281 9.61 -6.30 0.60
CA SER A 281 9.69 -5.27 -0.43
C SER A 281 11.10 -5.09 -0.99
N PRO A 282 11.25 -4.43 -2.15
CA PRO A 282 12.53 -3.90 -2.61
C PRO A 282 13.18 -2.99 -1.56
N ALA A 283 12.39 -2.16 -0.88
CA ALA A 283 12.88 -1.32 0.22
C ALA A 283 13.46 -2.14 1.38
N TRP A 284 12.87 -3.29 1.70
CA TRP A 284 13.40 -4.20 2.71
C TRP A 284 14.78 -4.72 2.35
N ALA A 285 14.96 -5.15 1.10
CA ALA A 285 16.23 -5.65 0.61
C ALA A 285 17.34 -4.59 0.61
N ALA A 286 17.00 -3.36 0.24
CA ALA A 286 17.92 -2.23 0.15
C ALA A 286 18.09 -1.45 1.47
N LEU A 287 17.36 -1.77 2.54
CA LEU A 287 17.28 -0.93 3.74
C LEU A 287 18.66 -0.61 4.36
N ALA A 288 19.55 -1.60 4.41
CA ALA A 288 20.89 -1.40 4.95
C ALA A 288 21.71 -0.37 4.14
N ASP A 289 21.57 -0.39 2.82
CA ASP A 289 22.27 0.54 1.93
C ASP A 289 21.61 1.92 1.97
N ILE A 290 20.30 2.00 2.07
CA ILE A 290 19.54 3.25 2.26
C ILE A 290 19.97 3.95 3.56
N MET A 291 20.08 3.20 4.66
CA MET A 291 20.51 3.78 5.94
C MET A 291 21.96 4.27 5.90
N ARG A 292 22.84 3.54 5.18
CA ARG A 292 24.24 3.97 4.97
C ARG A 292 24.31 5.21 4.10
N ASP A 293 23.58 5.26 3.00
CA ASP A 293 23.49 6.40 2.09
C ASP A 293 23.04 7.65 2.84
N ASN A 294 21.96 7.55 3.59
CA ASN A 294 21.46 8.66 4.42
C ASN A 294 22.49 9.15 5.46
N ARG A 295 23.27 8.23 6.04
CA ARG A 295 24.34 8.60 7.00
C ARG A 295 25.50 9.31 6.31
N ILE A 296 25.94 8.82 5.15
CA ILE A 296 27.00 9.45 4.36
C ILE A 296 26.58 10.84 3.91
N ALA A 297 25.35 11.00 3.39
CA ALA A 297 24.81 12.29 2.99
C ALA A 297 24.80 13.29 4.16
N LYS A 298 24.42 12.84 5.36
CA LYS A 298 24.49 13.66 6.58
C LYS A 298 25.92 14.08 6.93
N ASP A 299 26.87 13.15 6.85
CA ASP A 299 28.27 13.42 7.20
C ASP A 299 28.92 14.35 6.16
N LEU A 300 28.60 14.19 4.87
CA LEU A 300 29.04 15.11 3.81
C LEU A 300 28.45 16.52 3.96
N MET A 301 27.18 16.63 4.33
CA MET A 301 26.57 17.92 4.66
C MET A 301 27.29 18.61 5.81
N ARG A 302 27.60 17.90 6.88
CA ARG A 302 28.38 18.44 8.03
C ARG A 302 29.77 18.82 7.61
N LEU A 303 30.45 18.00 6.80
CA LEU A 303 31.77 18.36 6.28
C LEU A 303 31.72 19.64 5.46
N GLY A 304 30.67 19.82 4.62
CA GLY A 304 30.42 21.07 3.91
C GLY A 304 30.26 22.26 4.85
N GLU A 305 29.50 22.14 5.94
CA GLU A 305 29.33 23.17 6.97
C GLU A 305 30.67 23.54 7.61
N TYR A 306 31.48 22.55 7.97
CA TYR A 306 32.82 22.79 8.52
C TYR A 306 33.81 23.40 7.51
N THR A 307 33.63 23.09 6.22
CA THR A 307 34.48 23.69 5.18
C THR A 307 34.15 25.17 4.95
N VAL A 308 32.86 25.51 4.98
CA VAL A 308 32.38 26.90 4.83
C VAL A 308 32.62 27.73 6.08
N ASN A 309 32.44 27.15 7.27
CA ASN A 309 32.60 27.81 8.55
C ASN A 309 33.50 26.97 9.49
N PRO A 310 34.81 26.90 9.22
CA PRO A 310 35.73 26.06 9.97
C PRO A 310 35.85 26.49 11.42
N ALA A 311 36.00 25.54 12.32
CA ALA A 311 36.44 25.83 13.67
C ALA A 311 37.85 26.46 13.64
N VAL A 312 38.08 27.47 14.42
CA VAL A 312 39.34 28.19 14.43
C VAL A 312 40.08 27.95 15.73
N GLN A 313 41.40 27.86 15.61
CA GLN A 313 42.33 27.89 16.75
C GLN A 313 42.84 29.30 16.91
N TYR A 314 42.84 29.79 18.15
CA TYR A 314 43.39 31.10 18.50
C TYR A 314 44.16 31.01 19.81
N PRO A 315 45.17 31.87 19.99
CA PRO A 315 45.94 31.93 21.25
C PRO A 315 45.03 32.28 22.43
N GLY A 316 45.18 31.59 23.56
CA GLY A 316 44.35 31.78 24.77
C GLY A 316 44.40 33.18 25.42
N ARG A 317 45.24 34.10 24.88
CA ARG A 317 45.32 35.51 25.31
C ARG A 317 44.38 36.46 24.58
N ILE A 318 43.63 35.94 23.59
CA ILE A 318 42.67 36.74 22.80
C ILE A 318 41.36 36.84 23.58
N GLU A 319 41.10 38.02 24.14
CA GLU A 319 39.91 38.30 24.96
C GLU A 319 38.74 38.91 24.16
N TYR A 320 38.92 39.15 22.85
CA TYR A 320 37.87 39.77 22.03
C TYR A 320 37.10 38.75 21.18
N ARG A 321 35.86 39.10 20.88
CA ARG A 321 34.97 38.30 20.08
C ARG A 321 35.42 38.30 18.63
N LEU A 322 35.69 37.10 18.06
CA LEU A 322 36.03 36.96 16.65
C LEU A 322 34.83 37.21 15.75
N SER A 323 35.02 37.97 14.68
CA SER A 323 34.03 38.13 13.62
C SER A 323 34.28 37.10 12.51
N LEU A 324 33.43 36.09 12.39
CA LEU A 324 33.47 35.07 11.34
C LEU A 324 32.61 35.45 10.14
N MET A 325 32.05 36.65 10.10
CA MET A 325 31.26 37.17 8.99
C MET A 325 32.13 37.52 7.78
N PRO A 326 31.64 37.39 6.54
CA PRO A 326 32.33 37.88 5.33
C PRO A 326 32.74 39.34 5.49
N GLY A 327 34.03 39.63 5.29
CA GLY A 327 34.59 40.98 5.48
C GLY A 327 34.83 41.37 6.95
N GLY A 328 34.66 40.47 7.89
CA GLY A 328 34.94 40.69 9.31
C GLY A 328 36.41 41.04 9.57
N LYS A 329 36.66 42.09 10.35
CA LYS A 329 38.02 42.54 10.72
C LYS A 329 38.37 42.00 12.09
N ASN A 330 39.39 41.11 12.15
CA ASN A 330 39.88 40.51 13.37
C ASN A 330 41.32 41.05 13.61
N PRO A 331 41.50 42.04 14.49
CA PRO A 331 42.83 42.58 14.77
C PRO A 331 43.71 41.55 15.49
N TYR A 332 44.99 41.50 15.19
CA TYR A 332 46.00 40.69 15.89
C TYR A 332 47.17 41.56 16.36
N ARG A 333 47.84 41.15 17.40
CA ARG A 333 48.98 41.90 17.98
C ARG A 333 50.32 41.38 17.50
N ASP A 334 50.48 40.09 17.30
CA ASP A 334 51.68 39.43 16.88
C ASP A 334 51.45 38.62 15.59
N PRO A 335 52.29 38.77 14.57
CA PRO A 335 52.21 37.96 13.35
C PRO A 335 52.24 36.44 13.57
N ASN A 336 52.80 35.99 14.70
CA ASN A 336 52.85 34.57 15.08
C ASN A 336 51.58 34.11 15.82
N GLU A 337 50.70 35.01 16.22
CA GLU A 337 49.44 34.72 16.91
C GLU A 337 48.26 34.71 15.95
N LEU A 338 48.46 34.18 14.76
CA LEU A 338 47.39 34.12 13.74
C LEU A 338 46.31 33.09 14.12
N ILE A 339 45.06 33.48 13.87
CA ILE A 339 43.90 32.56 13.92
C ILE A 339 44.03 31.59 12.77
N GLN A 340 44.10 30.30 13.06
CA GLN A 340 44.19 29.27 12.02
C GLN A 340 42.92 28.44 11.99
N PRO A 341 42.32 28.21 10.80
CA PRO A 341 41.25 27.25 10.67
C PRO A 341 41.77 25.83 10.91
N ILE A 342 41.01 25.05 11.66
CA ILE A 342 41.27 23.63 11.82
C ILE A 342 40.95 22.98 10.47
N LYS A 343 41.97 22.50 9.77
CA LYS A 343 41.76 21.75 8.52
C LYS A 343 41.32 20.34 8.88
N LEU A 344 40.07 20.02 8.58
CA LEU A 344 39.61 18.65 8.51
C LEU A 344 40.09 18.08 7.18
N GLY A 345 40.60 16.84 7.21
CA GLY A 345 41.10 16.21 5.99
C GLY A 345 39.98 16.07 4.94
N ASP A 346 40.37 16.08 3.66
CA ASP A 346 39.45 15.77 2.56
C ASP A 346 38.96 14.32 2.68
N TYR A 347 37.66 14.08 2.36
CA TYR A 347 37.07 12.75 2.33
C TYR A 347 36.69 12.35 0.92
N PRO A 348 37.66 12.17 -0.02
CA PRO A 348 37.38 11.86 -1.43
C PRO A 348 36.69 10.51 -1.62
N VAL A 349 36.92 9.55 -0.70
CA VAL A 349 36.32 8.22 -0.71
C VAL A 349 34.80 8.26 -0.42
N GLY A 350 34.30 9.37 0.17
CA GLY A 350 32.89 9.54 0.48
C GLY A 350 32.01 9.62 -0.77
N ASN A 351 32.42 10.42 -1.75
CA ASN A 351 31.66 10.60 -3.00
C ASN A 351 31.57 9.31 -3.82
N ASP A 352 32.68 8.53 -3.89
CA ASP A 352 32.69 7.26 -4.63
C ASP A 352 31.78 6.20 -3.95
N ARG A 353 31.75 6.20 -2.61
CA ARG A 353 30.84 5.33 -1.85
C ARG A 353 29.39 5.75 -1.99
N GLU A 354 29.09 7.04 -1.96
CA GLU A 354 27.75 7.58 -2.17
C GLU A 354 27.21 7.18 -3.55
N LEU A 355 28.03 7.34 -4.61
CA LEU A 355 27.64 6.92 -5.96
C LEU A 355 27.31 5.44 -6.04
N ARG A 356 28.15 4.56 -5.48
CA ARG A 356 27.89 3.11 -5.48
C ARG A 356 26.65 2.72 -4.70
N LEU A 357 26.37 3.37 -3.55
CA LEU A 357 25.16 3.13 -2.78
C LEU A 357 23.93 3.63 -3.54
N THR A 358 24.02 4.79 -4.18
CA THR A 358 22.96 5.33 -5.03
C THR A 358 22.61 4.36 -6.18
N GLU A 359 23.64 3.79 -6.84
CA GLU A 359 23.45 2.78 -7.89
C GLU A 359 22.79 1.52 -7.31
N ALA A 360 23.30 0.97 -6.21
CA ALA A 360 22.72 -0.20 -5.57
C ALA A 360 21.26 -0.02 -5.14
N ILE A 361 20.91 1.17 -4.63
CA ILE A 361 19.53 1.52 -4.29
C ILE A 361 18.68 1.57 -5.55
N LYS A 362 19.14 2.23 -6.62
CA LYS A 362 18.42 2.31 -7.90
C LYS A 362 18.17 0.94 -8.51
N ASP A 363 19.17 0.06 -8.47
CA ASP A 363 19.06 -1.33 -8.94
C ASP A 363 17.98 -2.10 -8.17
N ALA A 364 17.95 -1.97 -6.84
CA ALA A 364 16.97 -2.65 -6.00
C ALA A 364 15.52 -2.21 -6.30
N PHE A 365 15.31 -0.97 -6.74
CA PHE A 365 14.01 -0.44 -7.15
C PHE A 365 13.78 -0.50 -8.68
N PHE A 366 14.61 -1.20 -9.44
CA PHE A 366 14.48 -1.36 -10.89
C PHE A 366 14.45 -0.05 -11.67
N VAL A 367 15.10 1.00 -11.17
CA VAL A 367 15.06 2.35 -11.75
C VAL A 367 15.56 2.34 -13.19
N ASP A 368 16.72 1.74 -13.46
CA ASP A 368 17.33 1.67 -14.80
C ASP A 368 16.49 0.86 -15.77
N PHE A 369 15.73 -0.13 -15.26
CA PHE A 369 14.75 -0.85 -16.05
C PHE A 369 13.67 0.08 -16.61
N PHE A 370 13.02 0.87 -15.74
CA PHE A 370 11.93 1.76 -16.14
C PHE A 370 12.43 2.94 -16.98
N LEU A 371 13.59 3.52 -16.67
CA LEU A 371 14.21 4.57 -17.49
C LEU A 371 14.60 4.04 -18.87
N GLY A 372 15.20 2.87 -18.94
CA GLY A 372 15.57 2.25 -20.20
C GLY A 372 14.38 1.89 -21.11
N LEU A 373 13.17 1.70 -20.55
CA LEU A 373 11.95 1.56 -21.34
C LEU A 373 11.51 2.90 -21.99
N GLN A 374 11.78 4.02 -21.33
CA GLN A 374 11.46 5.35 -21.88
C GLN A 374 12.40 5.78 -23.01
N GLU A 375 13.67 5.39 -22.98
CA GLU A 375 14.67 5.75 -23.99
C GLU A 375 14.50 5.03 -25.32
N ILE A 376 13.88 3.84 -25.31
CA ILE A 376 13.70 2.96 -26.50
C ILE A 376 12.88 3.66 -27.61
N SER A 377 12.10 4.68 -27.32
CA SER A 377 11.16 5.27 -28.26
C SER A 377 11.79 6.13 -29.39
N LYS A 378 13.09 6.42 -29.38
CA LYS A 378 13.68 7.44 -30.27
C LYS A 378 14.51 6.95 -31.45
N THR A 379 15.07 5.73 -31.43
CA THR A 379 16.07 5.30 -32.45
C THR A 379 16.07 3.83 -32.86
N MET A 380 15.15 3.01 -32.34
CA MET A 380 15.17 1.56 -32.58
C MET A 380 14.06 1.09 -33.50
N THR A 381 14.29 -0.05 -34.18
CA THR A 381 13.25 -0.74 -34.95
C THR A 381 12.27 -1.47 -34.04
N VAL A 382 11.03 -1.65 -34.48
CA VAL A 382 9.97 -2.31 -33.70
C VAL A 382 10.36 -3.69 -33.17
N PRO A 383 11.05 -4.58 -33.94
CA PRO A 383 11.51 -5.87 -33.44
C PRO A 383 12.58 -5.77 -32.33
N GLU A 384 13.54 -4.85 -32.44
CA GLU A 384 14.57 -4.64 -31.41
C GLU A 384 13.98 -4.11 -30.10
N VAL A 385 12.94 -3.28 -30.21
CA VAL A 385 12.19 -2.79 -29.06
C VAL A 385 11.49 -3.95 -28.34
N MET A 386 10.82 -4.82 -29.09
CA MET A 386 10.11 -5.98 -28.52
C MET A 386 11.07 -6.97 -27.86
N GLU A 387 12.23 -7.26 -28.49
CA GLU A 387 13.22 -8.19 -27.94
C GLU A 387 13.81 -7.66 -26.63
N ARG A 388 14.21 -6.39 -26.58
CA ARG A 388 14.70 -5.76 -25.34
C ARG A 388 13.63 -5.64 -24.24
N GLN A 389 12.39 -5.39 -24.62
CA GLN A 389 11.28 -5.39 -23.64
C GLN A 389 11.08 -6.78 -23.06
N SER A 390 11.11 -7.83 -23.86
CA SER A 390 10.94 -9.21 -23.37
C SER A 390 12.10 -9.67 -22.47
N GLU A 391 13.35 -9.33 -22.80
CA GLU A 391 14.51 -9.62 -21.94
C GLU A 391 14.39 -8.91 -20.58
N LYS A 392 14.02 -7.64 -20.60
CA LYS A 392 13.84 -6.84 -19.38
C LYS A 392 12.64 -7.28 -18.57
N ALA A 393 11.52 -7.63 -19.20
CA ALA A 393 10.33 -8.14 -18.53
C ALA A 393 10.61 -9.40 -17.69
N THR A 394 11.58 -10.21 -18.10
CA THR A 394 11.98 -11.41 -17.36
C THR A 394 12.47 -11.10 -15.95
N VAL A 395 13.08 -9.93 -15.72
CA VAL A 395 13.59 -9.52 -14.40
C VAL A 395 12.44 -9.27 -13.40
N LEU A 396 11.32 -8.72 -13.88
CA LEU A 396 10.16 -8.44 -13.06
C LEU A 396 9.07 -9.52 -13.13
N SER A 397 9.26 -10.59 -13.90
CA SER A 397 8.23 -11.58 -14.19
C SER A 397 7.60 -12.19 -12.93
N ALA A 398 8.42 -12.49 -11.91
CA ALA A 398 7.92 -13.04 -10.65
C ALA A 398 7.02 -12.04 -9.88
N ALA A 399 7.43 -10.76 -9.82
CA ALA A 399 6.65 -9.72 -9.18
C ALA A 399 5.36 -9.42 -9.96
N VAL A 400 5.45 -9.33 -11.30
CA VAL A 400 4.29 -9.12 -12.18
C VAL A 400 3.31 -10.29 -12.07
N GLY A 401 3.79 -11.54 -12.05
CA GLY A 401 2.94 -12.71 -11.87
C GLY A 401 2.13 -12.64 -10.56
N ARG A 402 2.72 -12.15 -9.47
CA ARG A 402 2.00 -11.95 -8.21
C ARG A 402 1.07 -10.75 -8.24
N ILE A 403 1.45 -9.65 -8.90
CA ILE A 403 0.54 -8.51 -9.11
C ILE A 403 -0.72 -8.98 -9.83
N ASN A 404 -0.57 -9.78 -10.87
CA ASN A 404 -1.71 -10.31 -11.60
C ASN A 404 -2.57 -11.21 -10.70
N SER A 405 -1.99 -12.24 -10.09
CA SER A 405 -2.74 -13.25 -9.35
C SER A 405 -3.27 -12.80 -7.99
N GLU A 406 -2.53 -11.99 -7.23
CA GLU A 406 -2.93 -11.57 -5.87
C GLU A 406 -3.65 -10.21 -5.85
N LEU A 407 -3.50 -9.36 -6.88
CA LEU A 407 -4.08 -8.03 -6.92
C LEU A 407 -5.07 -7.86 -8.07
N LEU A 408 -4.60 -7.93 -9.32
CA LEU A 408 -5.41 -7.52 -10.48
C LEU A 408 -6.56 -8.50 -10.76
N ASP A 409 -6.31 -9.81 -10.78
CA ASP A 409 -7.37 -10.81 -11.00
C ASP A 409 -8.49 -10.70 -9.95
N PRO A 410 -8.19 -10.66 -8.63
CA PRO A 410 -9.21 -10.45 -7.62
C PRO A 410 -9.92 -9.09 -7.71
N MET A 411 -9.19 -8.01 -8.08
CA MET A 411 -9.80 -6.69 -8.23
C MET A 411 -10.77 -6.63 -9.41
N ILE A 412 -10.39 -7.21 -10.55
CA ILE A 412 -11.25 -7.27 -11.74
C ILE A 412 -12.49 -8.11 -11.44
N THR A 413 -12.30 -9.30 -10.84
CA THR A 413 -13.41 -10.21 -10.48
C THR A 413 -14.37 -9.52 -9.52
N LYS A 414 -13.85 -8.91 -8.45
CA LYS A 414 -14.69 -8.22 -7.46
C LYS A 414 -15.41 -6.99 -8.03
N THR A 415 -14.74 -6.24 -8.91
CA THR A 415 -15.38 -5.13 -9.62
C THR A 415 -16.53 -5.60 -10.50
N PHE A 416 -16.30 -6.71 -11.22
CA PHE A 416 -17.34 -7.34 -12.05
C PHE A 416 -18.55 -7.79 -11.21
N GLU A 417 -18.32 -8.44 -10.07
CA GLU A 417 -19.37 -8.86 -9.13
C GLU A 417 -20.19 -7.69 -8.62
N VAL A 418 -19.53 -6.68 -8.03
CA VAL A 418 -20.20 -5.49 -7.49
C VAL A 418 -21.00 -4.77 -8.57
N ALA A 419 -20.48 -4.65 -9.79
CA ALA A 419 -21.19 -4.02 -10.88
C ALA A 419 -22.34 -4.90 -11.43
N THR A 420 -22.22 -6.24 -11.35
CA THR A 420 -23.28 -7.18 -11.70
C THR A 420 -24.43 -7.11 -10.71
N ASP A 421 -24.14 -7.13 -9.42
CA ASP A 421 -25.15 -7.01 -8.34
C ASP A 421 -25.92 -5.70 -8.44
N ALA A 422 -25.25 -4.64 -8.87
CA ALA A 422 -25.85 -3.33 -9.14
C ALA A 422 -26.59 -3.25 -10.52
N GLY A 423 -26.62 -4.33 -11.30
CA GLY A 423 -27.27 -4.38 -12.61
C GLY A 423 -26.60 -3.55 -13.70
N ARG A 424 -25.31 -3.23 -13.55
CA ARG A 424 -24.54 -2.42 -14.51
C ARG A 424 -23.77 -3.23 -15.54
N MET A 425 -23.71 -4.57 -15.39
CA MET A 425 -23.04 -5.45 -16.34
C MET A 425 -24.00 -6.03 -17.40
N PRO A 426 -23.52 -6.32 -18.62
CA PRO A 426 -24.32 -6.96 -19.66
C PRO A 426 -24.72 -8.38 -19.24
N ILE A 427 -25.91 -8.81 -19.72
CA ILE A 427 -26.44 -10.15 -19.43
C ILE A 427 -25.68 -11.18 -20.28
N PRO A 428 -25.18 -12.29 -19.70
CA PRO A 428 -24.48 -13.31 -20.45
C PRO A 428 -25.40 -14.02 -21.44
N PRO A 429 -24.91 -14.33 -22.65
CA PRO A 429 -25.71 -15.08 -23.65
C PRO A 429 -25.96 -16.52 -23.18
N ASP A 430 -27.09 -17.10 -23.65
CA ASP A 430 -27.52 -18.44 -23.25
C ASP A 430 -26.45 -19.52 -23.45
N VAL A 431 -25.63 -19.38 -24.49
CA VAL A 431 -24.51 -20.28 -24.77
C VAL A 431 -23.50 -20.34 -23.62
N LEU A 432 -23.19 -19.21 -22.99
CA LEU A 432 -22.27 -19.18 -21.84
C LEU A 432 -22.92 -19.79 -20.58
N LEU A 433 -24.23 -19.63 -20.42
CA LEU A 433 -24.98 -20.20 -19.30
C LEU A 433 -25.08 -21.74 -19.41
N GLU A 434 -25.30 -22.26 -20.62
CA GLU A 434 -25.39 -23.71 -20.87
C GLU A 434 -24.05 -24.43 -20.63
N TYR A 435 -22.93 -23.86 -21.06
CA TYR A 435 -21.63 -24.50 -20.97
C TYR A 435 -20.88 -24.18 -19.65
N GLY A 436 -21.41 -23.29 -18.81
CA GLY A 436 -20.78 -22.92 -17.53
C GLY A 436 -19.35 -22.39 -17.71
N ALA A 437 -19.14 -21.56 -18.73
CA ALA A 437 -17.81 -21.15 -19.17
C ALA A 437 -17.10 -20.29 -18.11
N ARG A 438 -15.85 -20.66 -17.83
CA ARG A 438 -14.95 -19.83 -17.02
C ARG A 438 -14.36 -18.70 -17.86
N VAL A 439 -14.20 -17.54 -17.24
CA VAL A 439 -13.60 -16.37 -17.85
C VAL A 439 -12.09 -16.40 -17.60
N LYS A 440 -11.31 -16.20 -18.66
CA LYS A 440 -9.86 -16.02 -18.58
C LYS A 440 -9.54 -14.55 -18.80
N ILE A 441 -8.79 -13.96 -17.88
CA ILE A 441 -8.24 -12.61 -18.00
C ILE A 441 -6.88 -12.72 -18.69
N GLU A 442 -6.70 -12.00 -19.78
CA GLU A 442 -5.40 -11.84 -20.45
C GLU A 442 -4.93 -10.40 -20.28
N TYR A 443 -3.70 -10.27 -19.84
CA TYR A 443 -3.05 -8.96 -19.74
C TYR A 443 -2.35 -8.65 -21.07
N ILE A 444 -2.53 -7.45 -21.60
CA ILE A 444 -1.99 -7.01 -22.91
C ILE A 444 -1.06 -5.81 -22.79
N GLY A 445 -0.65 -5.49 -21.57
CA GLY A 445 0.31 -4.42 -21.30
C GLY A 445 1.74 -4.79 -21.74
N PRO A 446 2.65 -3.81 -21.83
CA PRO A 446 4.05 -4.04 -22.21
C PRO A 446 4.85 -4.94 -21.25
N LEU A 447 4.34 -5.17 -20.04
CA LEU A 447 4.93 -6.07 -19.03
C LEU A 447 4.06 -7.33 -18.80
N ALA A 448 3.05 -7.57 -19.61
CA ALA A 448 2.13 -8.72 -19.49
C ALA A 448 2.74 -10.02 -20.05
#